data_5e58fe79b7a4ea01c4259425487ccec0
#
_entry.id   5e58fe79b7a4ea01c4259425487ccec0
#
_cell.length_a   1.000
_cell.length_b   1.000
_cell.length_c   1.000
_cell.angle_alpha   90.00
_cell.angle_beta   90.00
_cell.angle_gamma   90.00
#
_symmetry.space_group_name_H-M   'P 1'
#
loop_
_entity.id
_entity.type
_entity.pdbx_description
1 polymer ?
#
loop_
_entity_poly.entity_id
_entity_poly.type
_entity_poly.pdbx_seq_one_letter_code
_entity_poly.pdbx_strand_id
1 'polypeptide(L)'
;MMPSVHITPMATRSRIGIELSDGSVLSVYHHWDGYPSWLGRILKTHYNSYDQAAELIDGGDMSSAWTNVGFNNETVAQGPLYYSQRGEDTPPRHDDSVEEYLSKGEEYSYLFTEGEWVCYDMHSSTHPSCKKQIEIPSGALAV
;
A
#
# COMPACT_ATOMS: atom_id res chain seq x y z
N MET A 1 18.22 18.87 -26.76
CA MET A 1 17.92 18.22 -26.33
C MET A 1 17.43 18.23 -25.32
N MET A 2 16.88 17.79 -25.07
CA MET A 2 16.45 17.69 -24.14
C MET A 2 16.61 16.98 -23.35
N PRO A 3 16.70 17.15 -22.70
CA PRO A 3 16.88 16.43 -21.87
C PRO A 3 16.05 15.66 -21.49
N SER A 4 16.22 15.07 -21.63
CA SER A 4 15.56 14.48 -21.14
C SER A 4 15.45 14.56 -20.04
N VAL A 5 14.88 14.95 -19.92
CA VAL A 5 14.47 14.89 -18.90
C VAL A 5 14.26 13.70 -18.44
N HIS A 6 14.93 13.30 -18.04
CA HIS A 6 14.66 12.28 -17.54
C HIS A 6 14.00 12.28 -16.45
N ILE A 7 13.07 11.86 -16.55
CA ILE A 7 12.28 11.75 -15.48
C ILE A 7 12.60 10.53 -14.80
N THR A 8 13.23 10.63 -13.74
CA THR A 8 13.34 9.55 -12.83
C THR A 8 11.94 9.25 -12.41
N PRO A 9 11.40 8.05 -12.67
CA PRO A 9 10.08 7.74 -12.18
C PRO A 9 10.10 7.89 -10.69
N MET A 10 9.29 8.77 -10.20
CA MET A 10 9.14 8.93 -8.76
C MET A 10 8.20 7.86 -8.27
N ALA A 11 8.58 7.20 -7.20
CA ALA A 11 7.72 6.24 -6.56
C ALA A 11 6.45 6.94 -6.10
N THR A 12 5.29 6.33 -6.34
CA THR A 12 4.05 6.74 -5.70
C THR A 12 3.92 5.94 -4.43
N ARG A 13 4.24 6.55 -3.32
CA ARG A 13 4.33 5.88 -2.03
C ARG A 13 2.97 5.73 -1.39
N SER A 14 2.78 4.65 -0.66
CA SER A 14 1.52 4.40 0.01
C SER A 14 1.74 3.60 1.30
N ARG A 15 0.70 3.53 2.11
CA ARG A 15 0.65 2.61 3.23
C ARG A 15 -0.55 1.71 3.05
N ILE A 16 -0.39 0.47 3.50
CA ILE A 16 -1.42 -0.55 3.44
C ILE A 16 -1.71 -0.96 4.87
N GLY A 17 -2.93 -0.71 5.32
CA GLY A 17 -3.31 -0.97 6.71
C GLY A 17 -4.52 -1.88 6.84
N ILE A 18 -4.65 -2.48 8.02
CA ILE A 18 -5.80 -3.29 8.38
C ILE A 18 -6.28 -2.86 9.76
N GLU A 19 -7.57 -2.60 9.87
CA GLU A 19 -8.16 -2.24 11.14
C GLU A 19 -8.44 -3.49 11.96
N LEU A 20 -7.95 -3.50 13.20
CA LEU A 20 -8.11 -4.62 14.11
C LEU A 20 -9.40 -4.45 14.91
N SER A 21 -9.79 -5.51 15.62
CA SER A 21 -11.06 -5.54 16.34
C SER A 21 -11.19 -4.46 17.42
N ASP A 22 -10.08 -3.96 17.92
CA ASP A 22 -10.08 -2.90 18.94
C ASP A 22 -10.01 -1.49 18.33
N GLY A 23 -10.06 -1.38 17.02
CA GLY A 23 -9.98 -0.09 16.32
C GLY A 23 -8.57 0.39 16.02
N SER A 24 -7.56 -0.34 16.47
CA SER A 24 -6.19 -0.02 16.12
C SER A 24 -5.87 -0.48 14.71
N VAL A 25 -4.73 -0.06 14.18
CA VAL A 25 -4.34 -0.36 12.79
C VAL A 25 -2.92 -0.90 12.77
N LEU A 26 -2.73 -2.01 12.06
CA LEU A 26 -1.41 -2.46 11.64
C LEU A 26 -1.22 -2.06 10.18
N SER A 27 -0.05 -1.52 9.85
CA SER A 27 0.18 -1.08 8.48
C SER A 27 1.63 -1.25 8.08
N VAL A 28 1.84 -1.28 6.76
CA VAL A 28 3.16 -1.38 6.17
C VAL A 28 3.33 -0.31 5.10
N TYR A 29 4.58 0.01 4.82
CA TYR A 29 4.96 0.90 3.73
C TYR A 29 4.98 0.11 2.41
N HIS A 30 4.52 0.77 1.34
CA HIS A 30 4.52 0.22 -0.02
C HIS A 30 5.13 1.26 -0.96
N HIS A 31 6.11 0.87 -1.75
CA HIS A 31 6.96 1.83 -2.46
C HIS A 31 6.49 2.18 -3.88
N TRP A 32 6.23 1.19 -4.74
CA TRP A 32 6.01 1.44 -6.16
C TRP A 32 4.55 1.41 -6.55
N ASP A 33 4.12 2.43 -7.33
CA ASP A 33 2.80 2.42 -7.98
C ASP A 33 1.64 2.31 -6.99
N GLY A 34 1.71 3.09 -5.90
CA GLY A 34 0.70 3.04 -4.84
C GLY A 34 -0.62 3.73 -5.17
N TYR A 35 -0.81 4.18 -6.41
CA TYR A 35 -2.03 4.89 -6.80
C TYR A 35 -3.23 3.93 -6.94
N PRO A 36 -4.46 4.47 -6.75
CA PRO A 36 -5.64 3.60 -6.68
C PRO A 36 -5.92 2.76 -7.92
N SER A 37 -5.58 3.27 -9.11
CA SER A 37 -5.85 2.55 -10.35
C SER A 37 -4.93 1.33 -10.54
N TRP A 38 -3.87 1.22 -9.75
CA TRP A 38 -3.04 0.01 -9.74
C TRP A 38 -3.10 -0.68 -8.38
N LEU A 39 -2.51 -0.10 -7.34
CA LEU A 39 -2.46 -0.79 -6.04
C LEU A 39 -3.85 -1.04 -5.47
N GLY A 40 -4.75 -0.06 -5.58
CA GLY A 40 -6.11 -0.24 -5.09
C GLY A 40 -6.79 -1.44 -5.74
N ARG A 41 -6.63 -1.58 -7.05
CA ARG A 41 -7.23 -2.69 -7.79
C ARG A 41 -6.52 -4.01 -7.48
N ILE A 42 -5.21 -3.99 -7.27
CA ILE A 42 -4.45 -5.17 -6.85
C ILE A 42 -4.98 -5.67 -5.50
N LEU A 43 -5.15 -4.76 -4.54
CA LEU A 43 -5.66 -5.15 -3.22
C LEU A 43 -7.04 -5.76 -3.33
N LYS A 44 -7.93 -5.17 -4.11
CA LYS A 44 -9.29 -5.69 -4.28
C LYS A 44 -9.34 -7.00 -5.05
N THR A 45 -8.37 -7.23 -5.93
CA THR A 45 -8.33 -8.42 -6.76
C THR A 45 -7.70 -9.61 -6.03
N HIS A 46 -6.58 -9.37 -5.35
CA HIS A 46 -5.74 -10.46 -4.83
C HIS A 46 -5.74 -10.57 -3.31
N TYR A 47 -6.20 -9.55 -2.59
CA TYR A 47 -6.10 -9.49 -1.13
C TYR A 47 -7.44 -9.06 -0.51
N ASN A 48 -8.54 -9.50 -1.09
CA ASN A 48 -9.87 -8.96 -0.75
C ASN A 48 -10.58 -9.74 0.35
N SER A 49 -9.86 -10.10 1.39
CA SER A 49 -10.44 -10.70 2.60
C SER A 49 -9.58 -10.31 3.79
N TYR A 50 -10.14 -10.44 4.99
CA TYR A 50 -9.38 -10.15 6.22
C TYR A 50 -8.10 -10.97 6.27
N ASP A 51 -8.22 -12.28 6.02
CA ASP A 51 -7.05 -13.16 6.11
C ASP A 51 -6.00 -12.82 5.08
N GLN A 52 -6.40 -12.52 3.85
CA GLN A 52 -5.46 -12.15 2.80
C GLN A 52 -4.80 -10.81 3.10
N ALA A 53 -5.56 -9.84 3.58
CA ALA A 53 -5.02 -8.54 3.95
C ALA A 53 -4.03 -8.67 5.13
N ALA A 54 -4.40 -9.45 6.13
CA ALA A 54 -3.55 -9.66 7.30
C ALA A 54 -2.24 -10.36 6.90
N GLU A 55 -2.33 -11.37 6.05
CA GLU A 55 -1.15 -12.09 5.59
C GLU A 55 -0.21 -11.16 4.80
N LEU A 56 -0.77 -10.33 3.94
CA LEU A 56 0.03 -9.38 3.17
C LEU A 56 0.79 -8.43 4.10
N ILE A 57 0.09 -7.88 5.09
CA ILE A 57 0.67 -6.89 6.00
C ILE A 57 1.68 -7.54 6.95
N ASP A 58 1.46 -8.79 7.32
CA ASP A 58 2.34 -9.50 8.26
C ASP A 58 3.78 -9.60 7.75
N GLY A 59 3.99 -9.55 6.44
CA GLY A 59 5.32 -9.60 5.86
C GLY A 59 6.16 -8.35 6.06
N GLY A 60 5.56 -7.26 6.49
CA GLY A 60 6.27 -6.01 6.73
C GLY A 60 6.28 -5.09 5.52
N ASP A 61 7.13 -4.08 5.57
CA ASP A 61 7.25 -3.11 4.47
C ASP A 61 7.66 -3.80 3.18
N MET A 62 7.20 -3.25 2.06
CA MET A 62 7.40 -3.91 0.78
C MET A 62 7.72 -2.92 -0.34
N SER A 63 8.43 -3.44 -1.33
CA SER A 63 8.68 -2.71 -2.57
C SER A 63 7.43 -2.68 -3.44
N SER A 64 6.75 -3.81 -3.56
CA SER A 64 5.52 -3.94 -4.34
C SER A 64 4.66 -5.07 -3.77
N ALA A 65 3.34 -4.88 -3.83
CA ALA A 65 2.39 -5.91 -3.39
C ALA A 65 2.16 -6.97 -4.46
N TRP A 66 2.56 -6.69 -5.70
CA TRP A 66 2.28 -7.62 -6.81
C TRP A 66 3.32 -7.44 -7.90
N THR A 67 4.31 -8.32 -7.94
CA THR A 67 5.38 -8.27 -8.94
C THR A 67 5.96 -9.66 -9.15
N ASN A 68 6.52 -9.89 -10.33
CA ASN A 68 7.29 -11.09 -10.59
C ASN A 68 8.77 -10.78 -10.84
N VAL A 69 9.21 -9.59 -10.45
CA VAL A 69 10.61 -9.16 -10.60
C VAL A 69 11.20 -8.90 -9.23
N GLY A 70 12.24 -9.63 -8.89
CA GLY A 70 12.94 -9.49 -7.61
C GLY A 70 13.90 -8.31 -7.58
N PHE A 71 14.57 -8.14 -6.43
CA PHE A 71 15.43 -6.97 -6.21
C PHE A 71 16.64 -6.92 -7.15
N ASN A 72 17.10 -8.06 -7.62
CA ASN A 72 18.24 -8.13 -8.55
C ASN A 72 17.78 -8.40 -9.98
N ASN A 73 16.55 -8.01 -10.30
CA ASN A 73 15.93 -8.20 -11.61
C ASN A 73 15.74 -9.67 -12.00
N GLU A 74 15.87 -10.59 -11.05
CA GLU A 74 15.55 -11.99 -11.29
C GLU A 74 14.03 -12.19 -11.38
N THR A 75 13.61 -13.23 -12.09
CA THR A 75 12.19 -13.59 -12.15
C THR A 75 11.82 -14.36 -10.88
N VAL A 76 10.77 -13.91 -10.21
CA VAL A 76 10.25 -14.56 -9.00
C VAL A 76 8.77 -14.86 -9.19
N ALA A 77 8.21 -15.65 -8.29
CA ALA A 77 6.78 -15.93 -8.32
C ALA A 77 6.00 -14.62 -8.13
N GLN A 78 4.88 -14.49 -8.85
CA GLN A 78 4.05 -13.30 -8.75
C GLN A 78 3.51 -13.14 -7.33
N GLY A 79 3.75 -12.00 -6.72
CA GLY A 79 3.31 -11.75 -5.36
C GLY A 79 4.01 -10.57 -4.73
N PRO A 80 3.93 -10.45 -3.41
CA PRO A 80 4.55 -9.32 -2.72
C PRO A 80 6.07 -9.47 -2.68
N LEU A 81 6.76 -8.35 -2.79
CA LEU A 81 8.22 -8.29 -2.69
C LEU A 81 8.57 -7.48 -1.45
N TYR A 82 8.89 -8.18 -0.38
CA TYR A 82 9.15 -7.59 0.93
C TYR A 82 10.61 -7.20 1.11
N TYR A 83 10.85 -6.12 1.83
CA TYR A 83 12.21 -5.70 2.14
C TYR A 83 12.94 -6.73 3.03
N SER A 84 12.20 -7.55 3.78
CA SER A 84 12.80 -8.63 4.55
C SER A 84 13.51 -9.65 3.66
N GLN A 85 13.12 -9.75 2.39
CA GLN A 85 13.74 -10.68 1.45
C GLN A 85 15.16 -10.25 1.07
N ARG A 86 15.56 -9.03 1.37
CA ARG A 86 16.93 -8.58 1.20
C ARG A 86 17.60 -8.24 2.55
N GLY A 87 17.05 -8.76 3.65
CA GLY A 87 17.69 -8.67 4.96
C GLY A 87 17.28 -7.50 5.83
N GLU A 88 16.29 -6.71 5.42
CA GLU A 88 15.84 -5.58 6.24
C GLU A 88 14.76 -6.02 7.21
N ASP A 89 14.81 -5.49 8.42
CA ASP A 89 13.82 -5.79 9.45
C ASP A 89 12.87 -4.59 9.57
N THR A 90 11.76 -4.67 8.86
CA THR A 90 10.77 -3.58 8.79
C THR A 90 9.37 -4.12 9.08
N PRO A 91 9.11 -4.47 10.36
CA PRO A 91 7.82 -5.05 10.74
C PRO A 91 6.68 -4.05 10.59
N PRO A 92 5.42 -4.52 10.61
CA PRO A 92 4.28 -3.62 10.55
C PRO A 92 4.29 -2.61 11.70
N ARG A 93 3.78 -1.42 11.40
CA ARG A 93 3.62 -0.36 12.39
C ARG A 93 2.24 -0.45 13.00
N HIS A 94 2.17 -0.30 14.33
CA HIS A 94 0.90 -0.26 15.05
C HIS A 94 0.53 1.19 15.36
N ASP A 95 -0.69 1.58 15.02
CA ASP A 95 -1.27 2.85 15.40
C ASP A 95 -2.52 2.58 16.23
N ASP A 96 -2.76 3.41 17.25
CA ASP A 96 -3.85 3.16 18.21
C ASP A 96 -5.24 3.39 17.63
N SER A 97 -5.33 4.12 16.52
CA SER A 97 -6.61 4.44 15.89
C SER A 97 -6.43 4.67 14.40
N VAL A 98 -7.54 4.66 13.67
CA VAL A 98 -7.56 5.02 12.26
C VAL A 98 -7.09 6.47 12.08
N GLU A 99 -7.50 7.37 13.00
CA GLU A 99 -7.07 8.75 12.91
C GLU A 99 -5.55 8.89 13.01
N GLU A 100 -4.94 8.17 13.94
CA GLU A 100 -3.48 8.18 14.09
C GLU A 100 -2.81 7.60 12.84
N TYR A 101 -3.34 6.49 12.31
CA TYR A 101 -2.85 5.90 11.09
C TYR A 101 -2.83 6.90 9.95
N LEU A 102 -3.96 7.59 9.74
CA LEU A 102 -4.07 8.55 8.65
C LEU A 102 -3.22 9.80 8.87
N SER A 103 -2.90 10.13 10.11
CA SER A 103 -2.04 11.29 10.39
C SER A 103 -0.58 11.06 9.99
N LYS A 104 -0.19 9.82 9.76
CA LYS A 104 1.19 9.43 9.45
C LYS A 104 1.23 8.64 8.13
N GLY A 105 0.44 9.05 7.14
CA GLY A 105 0.35 8.36 5.87
C GLY A 105 1.37 8.82 4.85
N GLU A 106 1.33 8.17 3.70
CA GLU A 106 2.08 8.53 2.52
C GLU A 106 1.15 9.23 1.52
N GLU A 107 1.46 9.17 0.23
CA GLU A 107 0.62 9.84 -0.78
C GLU A 107 -0.78 9.25 -0.82
N TYR A 108 -0.90 7.93 -0.64
CA TYR A 108 -2.18 7.24 -0.49
C TYR A 108 -2.12 6.33 0.72
N SER A 109 -3.22 6.27 1.45
CA SER A 109 -3.33 5.35 2.59
C SER A 109 -4.51 4.42 2.36
N TYR A 110 -4.24 3.13 2.34
CA TYR A 110 -5.25 2.10 2.18
C TYR A 110 -5.60 1.49 3.53
N LEU A 111 -6.85 1.12 3.70
CA LEU A 111 -7.30 0.51 4.95
C LEU A 111 -8.32 -0.58 4.64
N PHE A 112 -8.05 -1.79 5.14
CA PHE A 112 -9.05 -2.85 5.12
C PHE A 112 -9.87 -2.72 6.38
N THR A 113 -11.15 -2.41 6.21
CA THR A 113 -12.07 -2.17 7.31
C THR A 113 -13.46 -2.63 6.90
N GLU A 114 -14.17 -3.25 7.83
CA GLU A 114 -15.55 -3.71 7.63
C GLU A 114 -15.69 -4.57 6.36
N GLY A 115 -14.70 -5.39 6.10
CA GLY A 115 -14.73 -6.35 5.01
C GLY A 115 -14.35 -5.81 3.64
N GLU A 116 -13.83 -4.60 3.56
CA GLU A 116 -13.46 -4.03 2.26
C GLU A 116 -12.28 -3.08 2.36
N TRP A 117 -11.64 -2.84 1.21
CA TRP A 117 -10.58 -1.86 1.09
C TRP A 117 -11.16 -0.47 0.84
N VAL A 118 -10.65 0.49 1.58
CA VAL A 118 -10.90 1.91 1.30
C VAL A 118 -9.56 2.61 1.08
N CYS A 119 -9.58 3.72 0.35
CA CYS A 119 -8.39 4.48 0.02
C CYS A 119 -8.56 5.93 0.40
N TYR A 120 -7.53 6.53 0.96
CA TYR A 120 -7.52 7.94 1.31
C TYR A 120 -6.44 8.65 0.50
N ASP A 121 -6.83 9.75 -0.15
CA ASP A 121 -5.90 10.61 -0.87
C ASP A 121 -5.32 11.62 0.13
N MET A 122 -4.01 11.56 0.29
CA MET A 122 -3.30 12.38 1.26
C MET A 122 -2.73 13.66 0.66
N HIS A 123 -2.80 13.81 -0.67
CA HIS A 123 -2.19 14.97 -1.35
C HIS A 123 -2.94 16.26 -1.13
N SER A 124 -4.25 16.20 -1.11
CA SER A 124 -5.08 17.39 -1.13
C SER A 124 -5.29 18.00 0.23
N SER A 125 -4.66 17.45 1.25
CA SER A 125 -4.90 17.86 2.62
C SER A 125 -3.61 18.28 3.31
N THR A 126 -3.59 19.50 3.83
CA THR A 126 -2.51 19.99 4.68
C THR A 126 -2.83 19.77 6.16
N HIS A 127 -4.04 19.28 6.45
CA HIS A 127 -4.46 19.06 7.83
C HIS A 127 -4.98 17.62 7.99
N PRO A 128 -4.54 16.90 9.04
CA PRO A 128 -4.92 15.50 9.21
C PRO A 128 -6.43 15.22 9.18
N SER A 129 -7.24 16.15 9.67
CA SER A 129 -8.69 15.95 9.72
C SER A 129 -9.36 16.12 8.36
N CYS A 130 -8.65 16.58 7.35
CA CYS A 130 -9.21 16.86 6.02
C CYS A 130 -8.86 15.80 4.99
N LYS A 131 -8.37 14.66 5.41
CA LYS A 131 -8.00 13.59 4.49
C LYS A 131 -9.23 13.06 3.77
N LYS A 132 -9.11 12.92 2.47
CA LYS A 132 -10.25 12.61 1.63
C LYS A 132 -10.26 11.15 1.25
N GLN A 133 -11.34 10.47 1.61
CA GLN A 133 -11.58 9.11 1.12
C GLN A 133 -11.97 9.19 -0.35
N ILE A 134 -11.33 8.40 -1.18
CA ILE A 134 -11.59 8.36 -2.62
C ILE A 134 -11.96 6.95 -3.03
N GLU A 135 -12.59 6.86 -4.19
CA GLU A 135 -13.03 5.59 -4.71
C GLU A 135 -11.88 4.84 -5.39
N ILE A 136 -11.79 3.54 -5.14
CA ILE A 136 -10.87 2.68 -5.87
C ILE A 136 -11.59 2.28 -7.15
N PRO A 137 -10.96 2.47 -8.34
CA PRO A 137 -11.62 2.11 -9.59
C PRO A 137 -12.08 0.66 -9.59
N SER A 138 -13.25 0.41 -10.15
CA SER A 138 -13.81 -0.94 -10.22
C SER A 138 -13.10 -1.75 -11.32
N GLY A 139 -13.24 -3.07 -11.23
CA GLY A 139 -12.66 -3.97 -12.20
C GLY A 139 -11.27 -4.44 -11.80
N ALA A 140 -11.01 -5.72 -12.02
CA ALA A 140 -9.71 -6.30 -11.73
C ALA A 140 -8.70 -5.95 -12.80
N LEU A 141 -7.44 -5.81 -12.39
CA LEU A 141 -6.35 -5.70 -13.36
C LEU A 141 -6.07 -7.08 -13.93
N ALA A 142 -5.78 -7.14 -15.23
CA ALA A 142 -5.44 -8.37 -15.92
C ALA A 142 -3.94 -8.65 -15.79
N VAL A 143 -3.50 -8.96 -14.57
CA VAL A 143 -2.08 -9.18 -14.28
C VAL A 143 -1.86 -10.46 -13.51
#